data_1cbc09f9e57b74bb337d41ca30e48128
#
_entry.id   1cbc09f9e57b74bb337d41ca30e48128
#
_cell.length_a   1.000
_cell.length_b   1.000
_cell.length_c   1.000
_cell.angle_alpha   90.00
_cell.angle_beta   90.00
_cell.angle_gamma   90.00
#
_symmetry.space_group_name_H-M   'P 1'
#
loop_
_entity.id
_entity.type
_entity.pdbx_description
1 polymer ?
#
loop_
_entity_poly.entity_id
_entity_poly.type
_entity_poly.pdbx_seq_one_letter_code
_entity_poly.pdbx_strand_id
1 'polypeptide(L)' 'MSHYTLGWHDQANEHHEIGEYADDAFEAVKHAREDVPYLQSDPFSLYSIIKEDEKT' A
#
# COMPACT_ATOMS: atom_id res chain seq x y z
N MET A 1 4.64 -11.11 -11.05
CA MET A 1 3.99 -10.25 -10.07
C MET A 1 4.75 -10.24 -8.78
N SER A 2 4.90 -9.07 -8.21
CA SER A 2 5.62 -8.92 -6.96
C SER A 2 4.65 -8.64 -5.83
N HIS A 3 5.08 -8.92 -4.63
CA HIS A 3 4.30 -8.60 -3.43
C HIS A 3 4.82 -7.33 -2.81
N TYR A 4 3.91 -6.41 -2.54
CA TYR A 4 4.26 -5.13 -1.92
C TYR A 4 3.51 -4.97 -0.61
N THR A 5 4.18 -4.41 0.37
CA THR A 5 3.55 -4.01 1.62
C THR A 5 3.50 -2.50 1.67
N LEU A 6 2.29 -1.97 1.80
CA LEU A 6 2.07 -0.54 1.81
C LEU A 6 1.59 -0.11 3.19
N GLY A 7 2.15 0.98 3.69
CA GLY A 7 1.81 1.47 5.01
C GLY A 7 1.28 2.88 4.98
N TRP A 8 0.33 3.16 5.86
CA TRP A 8 -0.23 4.50 5.98
C TRP A 8 -0.67 4.75 7.41
N HIS A 9 -0.87 6.03 7.72
CA HIS A 9 -1.44 6.43 9.01
C HIS A 9 -2.84 6.99 8.77
N ASP A 10 -3.77 6.66 9.66
CA ASP A 10 -5.11 7.21 9.57
C ASP A 10 -5.20 8.51 10.36
N GLN A 11 -6.44 9.04 10.49
CA GLN A 11 -6.63 10.32 11.17
C GLN A 11 -6.29 10.26 12.65
N ALA A 12 -6.37 9.08 13.23
CA ALA A 12 -5.98 8.88 14.62
C ALA A 12 -4.48 8.65 14.77
N ASN A 13 -3.74 8.76 13.65
CA ASN A 13 -2.30 8.56 13.61
C ASN A 13 -1.92 7.11 13.93
N GLU A 14 -2.81 6.19 13.61
CA GLU A 14 -2.53 4.78 13.77
C GLU A 14 -1.95 4.20 12.50
N HIS A 15 -0.96 3.35 12.67
CA HIS A 15 -0.27 2.73 11.54
C HIS A 15 -1.06 1.53 11.02
N HIS A 16 -1.22 1.48 9.71
CA HIS A 16 -1.88 0.37 9.04
C HIS A 16 -1.01 -0.12 7.90
N GLU A 17 -1.15 -1.40 7.57
CA GLU A 17 -0.42 -1.98 6.45
C GLU A 17 -1.34 -2.91 5.68
N ILE A 18 -1.07 -3.01 4.37
CA ILE A 18 -1.81 -3.92 3.52
C ILE A 18 -0.85 -4.50 2.49
N GLY A 19 -1.04 -5.77 2.16
CA GLY A 19 -0.25 -6.41 1.13
C GLY A 19 -0.98 -6.42 -0.20
N GLU A 20 -0.26 -6.11 -1.27
CA GLU A 20 -0.83 -6.09 -2.62
C GLU A 20 0.12 -6.77 -3.59
N TYR A 21 -0.44 -7.49 -4.54
CA TYR A 21 0.32 -8.05 -5.64
C TYR A 21 0.20 -7.13 -6.85
N ALA A 22 1.33 -6.82 -7.47
CA ALA A 22 1.34 -5.91 -8.60
C ALA A 22 2.61 -6.07 -9.39
N ASP A 23 2.62 -5.55 -10.62
CA ASP A 23 3.80 -5.63 -11.46
C ASP A 23 4.85 -4.60 -11.05
N ASP A 24 4.42 -3.49 -10.49
CA ASP A 24 5.34 -2.47 -10.02
C ASP A 24 4.70 -1.68 -8.88
N ALA A 25 5.47 -0.77 -8.30
CA ALA A 25 5.02 -0.02 -7.14
C ALA A 25 3.82 0.89 -7.48
N PHE A 26 3.79 1.42 -8.69
CA PHE A 26 2.69 2.28 -9.09
C PHE A 26 1.38 1.50 -9.07
N GLU A 27 1.40 0.29 -9.62
CA GLU A 27 0.22 -0.55 -9.61
C GLU A 27 -0.17 -0.97 -8.20
N ALA A 28 0.84 -1.21 -7.35
CA ALA A 28 0.55 -1.57 -5.98
C ALA A 28 -0.20 -0.47 -5.27
N VAL A 29 0.20 0.77 -5.48
CA VAL A 29 -0.49 1.92 -4.90
C VAL A 29 -1.92 2.01 -5.43
N LYS A 30 -2.08 1.80 -6.73
CA LYS A 30 -3.41 1.85 -7.33
C LYS A 30 -4.32 0.80 -6.71
N HIS A 31 -3.81 -0.42 -6.55
CA HIS A 31 -4.59 -1.49 -5.96
C HIS A 31 -4.94 -1.19 -4.52
N ALA A 32 -3.99 -0.62 -3.77
CA ALA A 32 -4.25 -0.30 -2.38
C ALA A 32 -5.35 0.75 -2.26
N ARG A 33 -5.36 1.74 -3.14
CA ARG A 33 -6.42 2.74 -3.13
C ARG A 33 -7.78 2.13 -3.42
N GLU A 34 -7.81 1.12 -4.29
CA GLU A 34 -9.07 0.46 -4.61
C GLU A 34 -9.57 -0.38 -3.45
N ASP A 35 -8.65 -0.98 -2.70
CA ASP A 35 -9.00 -1.87 -1.60
C ASP A 35 -9.27 -1.14 -0.30
N VAL A 36 -8.66 0.03 -0.11
CA VAL A 36 -8.75 0.77 1.15
C VAL A 36 -9.43 2.10 0.89
N PRO A 37 -10.70 2.23 1.26
CA PRO A 37 -11.44 3.48 1.00
C PRO A 37 -10.79 4.72 1.61
N TYR A 38 -10.14 4.57 2.75
CA TYR A 38 -9.46 5.71 3.36
C TYR A 38 -8.41 6.30 2.44
N LEU A 39 -7.69 5.45 1.71
CA LEU A 39 -6.65 5.91 0.80
C LEU A 39 -7.22 6.63 -0.42
N GLN A 40 -8.47 6.37 -0.75
CA GLN A 40 -9.13 7.13 -1.81
C GLN A 40 -9.41 8.56 -1.38
N SER A 41 -9.75 8.74 -0.10
CA SER A 41 -10.03 10.05 0.43
C SER A 41 -8.77 10.83 0.75
N ASP A 42 -7.72 10.14 1.15
CA ASP A 42 -6.48 10.79 1.59
C ASP A 42 -5.28 10.00 1.09
N PRO A 43 -4.98 10.10 -0.22
CA PRO A 43 -3.88 9.33 -0.78
C PRO A 43 -2.51 9.72 -0.23
N PHE A 44 -2.39 10.92 0.33
CA PHE A 44 -1.11 11.37 0.85
C PHE A 44 -0.78 10.77 2.21
N SER A 45 -1.71 10.06 2.82
CA SER A 45 -1.43 9.37 4.07
C SER A 45 -0.55 8.14 3.86
N LEU A 46 -0.47 7.65 2.63
CA LEU A 46 0.40 6.54 2.29
C LEU A 46 1.85 7.01 2.31
N TYR A 47 2.69 6.36 3.12
CA TYR A 47 4.06 6.84 3.28
C TYR A 47 5.11 5.76 3.08
N SER A 48 4.71 4.52 2.92
CA SER A 48 5.69 3.43 2.86
C SER A 48 5.25 2.41 1.82
N ILE A 49 6.17 2.03 0.95
CA ILE A 49 5.95 0.96 -0.02
C ILE A 49 7.20 0.09 -0.01
N ILE A 50 7.05 -1.17 0.35
CA ILE A 50 8.16 -2.09 0.42
C ILE A 50 7.90 -3.26 -0.51
N LYS A 51 8.82 -3.50 -1.43
CA LYS A 51 8.73 -4.65 -2.31
C LYS A 51 9.29 -5.86 -1.58
N GLU A 52 8.45 -6.87 -1.44
CA GLU A 52 8.81 -8.05 -0.67
C GLU A 52 8.77 -9.29 -1.53
N ASP A 53 9.65 -9.32 -2.52
CA ASP A 53 9.75 -10.48 -3.37
C ASP A 53 10.37 -11.63 -2.60
N GLU A 54 9.81 -12.81 -2.86
CA GLU A 54 10.42 -14.00 -2.34
C GLU A 54 11.74 -14.24 -3.03
N LYS A 55 12.75 -14.41 -2.22
CA LYS A 55 14.03 -14.78 -2.76
C LYS A 55 14.23 -16.25 -2.58
N THR A 56 14.20 -16.96 -3.59
CA THR A 56 14.37 -18.40 -3.45
C THR A 56 15.67 -18.85 -4.08
#